data_7bbba28c1791d61329ca251c56499c09
#
_entry.id   7bbba28c1791d61329ca251c56499c09
#
_cell.length_a   1.000
_cell.length_b   1.000
_cell.length_c   1.000
_cell.angle_alpha   90.00
_cell.angle_beta   90.00
_cell.angle_gamma   90.00
#
_symmetry.space_group_name_H-M   'P 1'
#
loop_
_entity.id
_entity.type
_entity.pdbx_description
1 polymer ?
#
loop_
_entity_poly.entity_id
_entity_poly.type
_entity_poly.pdbx_seq_one_letter_code
_entity_poly.pdbx_strand_id
1 'polypeptide(L)'
;MPSPKPTSIDNYIEGFPPEVRKALELVRRTVKEVAPEAEETISYAIPTFKLNGYLAYFAGFKKHIGFYPAPVGVKAFQKDLAGYKTGRGSVQFPLDRPMPVELIRRMVKWRLKELQTKPKKPTAAKAKAKE
;
A
#
# COMPACT_ATOMS: atom_id res chain seq x y z
N MET A 1 5.08 25.01 9.21
CA MET A 1 3.89 25.23 8.43
C MET A 1 3.36 23.96 7.81
N PRO A 2 2.13 23.64 8.02
CA PRO A 2 1.62 22.39 7.47
C PRO A 2 1.52 22.48 5.96
N SER A 3 1.85 21.36 5.34
CA SER A 3 1.70 21.25 3.91
C SER A 3 0.23 21.16 3.56
N PRO A 4 -0.17 21.65 2.40
CA PRO A 4 -1.53 21.41 1.96
C PRO A 4 -1.75 19.92 1.81
N LYS A 5 -3.00 19.51 1.91
CA LYS A 5 -3.33 18.11 1.70
C LYS A 5 -2.99 17.74 0.26
N PRO A 6 -2.43 16.56 0.05
CA PRO A 6 -2.12 16.15 -1.31
C PRO A 6 -3.39 15.92 -2.10
N THR A 7 -3.33 16.25 -3.38
CA THR A 7 -4.46 16.09 -4.27
C THR A 7 -4.30 14.91 -5.22
N SER A 8 -3.10 14.36 -5.29
CA SER A 8 -2.81 13.22 -6.15
C SER A 8 -1.60 12.51 -5.61
N ILE A 9 -1.35 11.32 -6.13
CA ILE A 9 -0.15 10.58 -5.73
C ILE A 9 1.11 11.34 -6.18
N ASP A 10 1.09 11.92 -7.38
CA ASP A 10 2.21 12.75 -7.83
C ASP A 10 2.50 13.88 -6.85
N ASN A 11 1.44 14.57 -6.47
CA ASN A 11 1.55 15.68 -5.54
C ASN A 11 2.10 15.24 -4.19
N TYR A 12 1.63 14.10 -3.72
CA TYR A 12 2.10 13.55 -2.46
C TYR A 12 3.61 13.27 -2.50
N ILE A 13 4.04 12.60 -3.56
CA ILE A 13 5.43 12.18 -3.70
C ILE A 13 6.37 13.38 -3.78
N GLU A 14 5.94 14.45 -4.43
CA GLU A 14 6.76 15.64 -4.58
C GLU A 14 7.24 16.22 -3.26
N GLY A 15 6.51 15.98 -2.18
CA GLY A 15 6.84 16.57 -0.89
C GLY A 15 7.96 15.87 -0.14
N PHE A 16 8.59 14.87 -0.73
CA PHE A 16 9.60 14.07 -0.04
C PHE A 16 10.99 14.26 -0.61
N PRO A 17 12.03 13.97 0.19
CA PRO A 17 13.40 13.98 -0.32
C PRO A 17 13.60 12.92 -1.41
N PRO A 18 14.64 13.06 -2.24
CA PRO A 18 14.84 12.16 -3.38
C PRO A 18 14.82 10.69 -3.04
N GLU A 19 15.45 10.28 -1.96
CA GLU A 19 15.51 8.85 -1.64
C GLU A 19 14.13 8.29 -1.26
N VAL A 20 13.32 9.10 -0.58
CA VAL A 20 11.96 8.67 -0.25
C VAL A 20 11.09 8.68 -1.50
N ARG A 21 11.25 9.71 -2.34
CA ARG A 21 10.51 9.77 -3.59
C ARG A 21 10.77 8.55 -4.46
N LYS A 22 12.03 8.15 -4.54
CA LYS A 22 12.40 7.00 -5.35
C LYS A 22 11.70 5.73 -4.86
N ALA A 23 11.69 5.55 -3.55
CA ALA A 23 11.03 4.38 -2.96
C ALA A 23 9.53 4.42 -3.20
N LEU A 24 8.92 5.60 -3.04
CA LEU A 24 7.48 5.73 -3.25
C LEU A 24 7.11 5.44 -4.71
N GLU A 25 7.92 5.92 -5.66
CA GLU A 25 7.67 5.64 -7.06
C GLU A 25 7.80 4.17 -7.38
N LEU A 26 8.76 3.52 -6.75
CA LEU A 26 8.96 2.09 -6.98
C LEU A 26 7.77 1.27 -6.48
N VAL A 27 7.27 1.61 -5.30
CA VAL A 27 6.08 0.95 -4.75
C VAL A 27 4.88 1.20 -5.66
N ARG A 28 4.70 2.46 -6.07
CA ARG A 28 3.61 2.83 -6.97
C ARG A 28 3.64 2.01 -8.25
N ARG A 29 4.82 1.93 -8.85
CA ARG A 29 4.98 1.20 -10.11
C ARG A 29 4.68 -0.28 -9.93
N THR A 30 5.13 -0.84 -8.82
CA THR A 30 4.92 -2.26 -8.54
C THR A 30 3.43 -2.57 -8.41
N VAL A 31 2.69 -1.72 -7.71
CA VAL A 31 1.24 -1.93 -7.58
C VAL A 31 0.57 -1.84 -8.94
N LYS A 32 0.96 -0.85 -9.75
CA LYS A 32 0.38 -0.68 -11.07
C LYS A 32 0.69 -1.84 -12.00
N GLU A 33 1.85 -2.44 -11.85
CA GLU A 33 2.18 -3.63 -12.64
C GLU A 33 1.22 -4.77 -12.37
N VAL A 34 0.90 -4.98 -11.11
CA VAL A 34 0.01 -6.06 -10.72
C VAL A 34 -1.43 -5.75 -11.08
N ALA A 35 -1.83 -4.51 -10.90
CA ALA A 35 -3.22 -4.11 -11.09
C ALA A 35 -3.31 -2.84 -11.93
N PRO A 36 -3.06 -2.94 -13.23
CA PRO A 36 -3.08 -1.74 -14.07
C PRO A 36 -4.43 -1.06 -14.13
N GLU A 37 -5.49 -1.74 -13.78
CA GLU A 37 -6.83 -1.18 -13.78
C GLU A 37 -7.17 -0.45 -12.49
N ALA A 38 -6.33 -0.55 -11.49
CA ALA A 38 -6.62 0.08 -10.21
C ALA A 38 -6.58 1.60 -10.34
N GLU A 39 -7.49 2.22 -9.64
CA GLU A 39 -7.60 3.67 -9.64
C GLU A 39 -6.65 4.25 -8.59
N GLU A 40 -5.86 5.23 -8.97
CA GLU A 40 -5.00 5.95 -8.04
C GLU A 40 -5.77 7.09 -7.41
N THR A 41 -5.67 7.23 -6.11
CA THR A 41 -6.34 8.30 -5.40
C THR A 41 -5.60 8.61 -4.11
N ILE A 42 -6.14 9.52 -3.34
CA ILE A 42 -5.62 9.85 -2.02
C ILE A 42 -6.73 9.54 -1.01
N SER A 43 -6.39 8.74 -0.01
CA SER A 43 -7.29 8.46 1.11
C SER A 43 -6.47 8.57 2.37
N TYR A 44 -7.04 9.13 3.41
CA TYR A 44 -6.32 9.35 4.67
C TYR A 44 -5.03 10.13 4.42
N ALA A 45 -5.08 11.01 3.42
CA ALA A 45 -3.94 11.88 3.04
C ALA A 45 -2.72 11.10 2.54
N ILE A 46 -2.89 9.84 2.10
CA ILE A 46 -1.78 9.06 1.55
C ILE A 46 -2.19 8.39 0.23
N PRO A 47 -1.20 7.99 -0.57
CA PRO A 47 -1.48 7.28 -1.82
C PRO A 47 -2.27 6.02 -1.60
N THR A 48 -3.27 5.83 -2.44
CA THR A 48 -4.21 4.73 -2.33
C THR A 48 -4.52 4.20 -3.72
N PHE A 49 -4.60 2.88 -3.83
CA PHE A 49 -5.09 2.23 -5.05
C PHE A 49 -6.40 1.53 -4.74
N LYS A 50 -7.37 1.71 -5.61
CA LYS A 50 -8.70 1.11 -5.44
C LYS A 50 -9.06 0.24 -6.63
N LEU A 51 -9.57 -0.95 -6.33
CA LEU A 51 -10.07 -1.86 -7.35
C LEU A 51 -11.01 -2.83 -6.65
N ASN A 52 -12.32 -2.60 -6.76
CA ASN A 52 -13.32 -3.34 -6.01
C ASN A 52 -13.12 -3.18 -4.50
N GLY A 53 -12.69 -1.99 -4.10
CA GLY A 53 -12.38 -1.69 -2.72
C GLY A 53 -10.94 -1.23 -2.62
N TYR A 54 -10.45 -1.12 -1.41
CA TYR A 54 -9.09 -0.61 -1.20
C TYR A 54 -8.08 -1.73 -1.43
N LEU A 55 -7.28 -1.58 -2.47
CA LEU A 55 -6.28 -2.56 -2.83
C LEU A 55 -4.99 -2.35 -2.05
N ALA A 56 -4.51 -1.14 -1.99
CA ALA A 56 -3.23 -0.85 -1.33
C ALA A 56 -3.16 0.61 -0.94
N TYR A 57 -2.50 0.84 0.19
CA TYR A 57 -2.12 2.18 0.63
C TYR A 57 -0.63 2.14 0.91
N PHE A 58 0.04 3.26 0.70
CA PHE A 58 1.42 3.35 1.14
C PHE A 58 1.75 4.78 1.52
N ALA A 59 2.71 4.92 2.42
CA ALA A 59 3.04 6.23 2.95
C ALA A 59 4.54 6.35 3.13
N GLY A 60 5.06 7.56 2.90
CA GLY A 60 6.47 7.82 3.11
C GLY A 60 6.72 8.37 4.49
N PHE A 61 7.79 7.89 5.10
CA PHE A 61 8.26 8.39 6.39
C PHE A 61 9.74 8.67 6.25
N LYS A 62 10.31 9.24 7.28
CA LYS A 62 11.70 9.67 7.23
C LYS A 62 12.66 8.52 6.91
N LYS A 63 12.40 7.34 7.46
CA LYS A 63 13.31 6.22 7.34
C LYS A 63 12.68 4.95 6.79
N HIS A 64 11.41 4.99 6.44
CA HIS A 64 10.75 3.80 5.92
C HIS A 64 9.54 4.15 5.09
N ILE A 65 9.05 3.17 4.36
CA ILE A 65 7.79 3.25 3.64
C ILE A 65 6.81 2.34 4.37
N GLY A 66 5.64 2.85 4.71
CA GLY A 66 4.58 2.02 5.28
C GLY A 66 3.71 1.48 4.17
N PHE A 67 3.28 0.24 4.30
CA PHE A 67 2.45 -0.42 3.29
C PHE A 67 1.29 -1.15 3.95
N TYR A 68 0.10 -1.04 3.39
CA TYR A 68 -1.13 -1.61 3.92
C TYR A 68 -2.06 -2.04 2.78
N PRO A 69 -2.91 -3.03 2.95
CA PRO A 69 -2.91 -3.98 4.05
C PRO A 69 -1.80 -5.00 3.85
N ALA A 70 -1.17 -5.38 4.94
CA ALA A 70 -0.12 -6.38 4.89
C ALA A 70 -0.66 -7.70 5.43
N PRO A 71 -0.26 -8.83 4.83
CA PRO A 71 -0.79 -10.13 5.23
C PRO A 71 -0.09 -10.67 6.48
N VAL A 72 -0.18 -9.93 7.58
CA VAL A 72 0.58 -10.25 8.79
C VAL A 72 0.12 -11.52 9.48
N GLY A 73 -1.09 -11.94 9.30
CA GLY A 73 -1.55 -13.20 9.90
C GLY A 73 -1.59 -14.35 8.92
N VAL A 74 -1.08 -14.13 7.72
CA VAL A 74 -1.16 -15.14 6.67
C VAL A 74 0.10 -15.99 6.68
N LYS A 75 -0.09 -17.28 6.84
CA LYS A 75 1.02 -18.21 7.00
C LYS A 75 2.01 -18.15 5.84
N ALA A 76 1.51 -18.00 4.63
CA ALA A 76 2.36 -17.98 3.45
C ALA A 76 3.34 -16.82 3.43
N PHE A 77 3.09 -15.78 4.21
CA PHE A 77 3.94 -14.59 4.25
C PHE A 77 4.75 -14.46 5.53
N GLN A 78 4.61 -15.39 6.45
CA GLN A 78 5.28 -15.26 7.74
C GLN A 78 6.78 -15.10 7.63
N LYS A 79 7.41 -15.91 6.81
CA LYS A 79 8.86 -15.84 6.65
C LYS A 79 9.28 -14.55 5.97
N ASP A 80 8.52 -14.15 4.97
CA ASP A 80 8.83 -12.93 4.22
C ASP A 80 8.75 -11.70 5.10
N LEU A 81 7.79 -11.68 6.00
CA LEU A 81 7.57 -10.50 6.84
C LEU A 81 8.38 -10.52 8.12
N ALA A 82 9.02 -11.64 8.42
CA ALA A 82 9.74 -11.79 9.69
C ALA A 82 10.87 -10.78 9.85
N GLY A 83 11.46 -10.33 8.76
CA GLY A 83 12.56 -9.37 8.83
C GLY A 83 12.12 -7.92 8.85
N TYR A 84 10.83 -7.67 8.92
CA TYR A 84 10.30 -6.31 8.88
C TYR A 84 9.46 -6.02 10.10
N LYS A 85 9.40 -4.74 10.45
CA LYS A 85 8.53 -4.32 11.52
C LYS A 85 7.10 -4.32 11.03
N THR A 86 6.22 -4.98 11.74
CA THR A 86 4.83 -5.06 11.33
C THR A 86 3.91 -4.60 12.45
N GLY A 87 2.74 -4.15 12.05
CA GLY A 87 1.69 -3.82 12.98
C GLY A 87 0.46 -4.62 12.61
N ARG A 88 -0.68 -4.15 13.05
CA ARG A 88 -1.93 -4.82 12.74
C ARG A 88 -2.33 -4.49 11.30
N GLY A 89 -1.93 -5.34 10.38
CA GLY A 89 -2.23 -5.12 8.97
C GLY A 89 -1.31 -4.15 8.26
N SER A 90 -0.11 -3.92 8.81
CA SER A 90 0.83 -3.01 8.19
C SER A 90 2.24 -3.57 8.24
N VAL A 91 3.09 -3.08 7.35
CA VAL A 91 4.49 -3.46 7.35
C VAL A 91 5.31 -2.21 7.01
N GLN A 92 6.51 -2.12 7.61
CA GLN A 92 7.43 -1.03 7.36
C GLN A 92 8.63 -1.54 6.57
N PHE A 93 8.91 -0.89 5.45
CA PHE A 93 10.07 -1.22 4.62
C PHE A 93 11.13 -0.16 4.83
N PRO A 94 12.24 -0.49 5.52
CA PRO A 94 13.28 0.51 5.80
C PRO A 94 13.94 1.03 4.54
N LEU A 95 14.27 2.30 4.55
CA LEU A 95 14.92 2.91 3.38
C LEU A 95 16.39 2.56 3.27
N ASP A 96 16.98 2.00 4.32
CA ASP A 96 18.38 1.61 4.28
C ASP A 96 18.60 0.25 3.62
N ARG A 97 17.53 -0.33 3.09
CA ARG A 97 17.58 -1.57 2.31
C ARG A 97 16.81 -1.37 1.02
N PRO A 98 17.10 -2.15 -0.02
CA PRO A 98 16.30 -2.05 -1.23
C PRO A 98 14.83 -2.37 -0.94
N MET A 99 13.94 -1.71 -1.65
CA MET A 99 12.52 -2.04 -1.53
C MET A 99 12.31 -3.47 -1.99
N PRO A 100 11.58 -4.27 -1.20
CA PRO A 100 11.36 -5.68 -1.56
C PRO A 100 10.25 -5.80 -2.61
N VAL A 101 10.61 -5.48 -3.84
CA VAL A 101 9.67 -5.41 -4.95
C VAL A 101 8.89 -6.71 -5.13
N GLU A 102 9.59 -7.84 -5.06
CA GLU A 102 8.91 -9.12 -5.24
C GLU A 102 7.92 -9.42 -4.14
N LEU A 103 8.28 -9.06 -2.92
CA LEU A 103 7.36 -9.24 -1.80
C LEU A 103 6.15 -8.34 -1.96
N ILE A 104 6.37 -7.09 -2.35
CA ILE A 104 5.26 -6.15 -2.56
C ILE A 104 4.35 -6.68 -3.65
N ARG A 105 4.94 -7.19 -4.75
CA ARG A 105 4.18 -7.75 -5.85
C ARG A 105 3.29 -8.89 -5.38
N ARG A 106 3.85 -9.78 -4.57
CA ARG A 106 3.09 -10.91 -4.04
C ARG A 106 1.99 -10.47 -3.08
N MET A 107 2.27 -9.46 -2.27
CA MET A 107 1.28 -8.95 -1.34
C MET A 107 0.12 -8.30 -2.06
N VAL A 108 0.42 -7.56 -3.12
CA VAL A 108 -0.64 -6.93 -3.92
C VAL A 108 -1.48 -7.99 -4.61
N LYS A 109 -0.84 -9.03 -5.15
CA LYS A 109 -1.58 -10.13 -5.78
C LYS A 109 -2.49 -10.83 -4.79
N TRP A 110 -1.98 -11.05 -3.59
CA TRP A 110 -2.78 -11.65 -2.53
C TRP A 110 -4.02 -10.81 -2.22
N ARG A 111 -3.81 -9.52 -2.08
CA ARG A 111 -4.92 -8.63 -1.77
C ARG A 111 -5.92 -8.55 -2.93
N LEU A 112 -5.40 -8.50 -4.14
CA LEU A 112 -6.23 -8.45 -5.33
C LEU A 112 -7.14 -9.67 -5.40
N LYS A 113 -6.57 -10.83 -5.12
CA LYS A 113 -7.34 -12.05 -5.12
C LYS A 113 -8.42 -12.03 -4.06
N GLU A 114 -8.10 -11.51 -2.87
CA GLU A 114 -9.11 -11.37 -1.83
C GLU A 114 -10.28 -10.51 -2.27
N LEU A 115 -9.98 -9.40 -2.91
CA LEU A 115 -11.02 -8.50 -3.38
C LEU A 115 -11.86 -9.12 -4.48
N GLN A 116 -11.25 -9.93 -5.33
CA GLN A 116 -11.96 -10.57 -6.42
C GLN A 116 -12.85 -11.71 -5.94
N THR A 117 -12.45 -12.39 -4.89
CA THR A 117 -13.22 -13.53 -4.41
C THR A 117 -14.32 -13.16 -3.44
N LYS A 118 -14.29 -11.94 -2.92
CA LYS A 118 -15.35 -11.49 -2.03
C LYS A 118 -16.60 -11.20 -2.83
N PRO A 119 -17.75 -11.61 -2.35
CA PRO A 119 -18.98 -11.24 -3.04
C PRO A 119 -19.15 -9.73 -2.98
N LYS A 120 -19.69 -9.18 -4.03
CA LYS A 120 -19.97 -7.76 -4.04
C LYS A 120 -21.05 -7.43 -3.05
N LYS A 121 -20.71 -6.61 -2.08
CA LYS A 121 -21.66 -6.18 -1.11
C LYS A 121 -22.25 -4.88 -1.53
N PRO A 122 -23.51 -4.80 -1.43
CA PRO A 122 -24.06 -3.46 -1.57
C PRO A 122 -23.63 -2.65 -0.42
N THR A 123 -23.21 -2.75 0.40
CA THR A 123 -22.74 -2.19 1.44
C THR A 123 -21.94 -1.91 1.99
N ALA A 124 -22.07 -2.10 2.09
CA ALA A 124 -21.45 -2.09 2.67
C ALA A 124 -20.99 -1.96 3.28
N ALA A 125 -21.09 -1.97 3.37
CA ALA A 125 -20.76 -2.06 4.01
C ALA A 125 -20.07 -2.08 4.56
N LYS A 126 -20.18 -2.11 4.45
CA LYS A 126 -19.71 -2.36 5.06
C LYS A 126 -18.89 -2.29 5.32
N ALA A 127 -18.92 -2.17 5.12
CA ALA A 127 -18.28 -2.23 5.33
C ALA A 127 -17.69 -1.90 5.91
N LYS A 128 -17.91 -1.72 5.89
CA LYS A 128 -17.59 -1.59 6.52
C LYS A 128 -17.13 -1.71 7.13
N ALA A 129 -17.03 -1.75 6.82
CA ALA A 129 -16.76 -1.93 7.44
C ALA A 129 -16.04 -2.13 8.06
N LYS A 130 -16.03 -2.11 7.97
CA LYS A 130 -15.55 -2.37 8.63
C LYS A 130 -14.76 -2.39 8.83
N GLU A 131 -14.66 -2.14 8.52
CA GLU A 131 -14.13 -2.19 8.73
C GLU A 131 -13.72 -2.25 9.04
#